data_6133be76bfc79cc8f73e5fe132ff7cff
#
_entry.id   6133be76bfc79cc8f73e5fe132ff7cff
#
_cell.length_a   1.000
_cell.length_b   1.000
_cell.length_c   1.000
_cell.angle_alpha   90.00
_cell.angle_beta   90.00
_cell.angle_gamma   90.00
#
_symmetry.space_group_name_H-M   'P 1'
#
loop_
_entity.id
_entity.type
_entity.pdbx_description
1 polymer ?
#
loop_
_entity_poly.entity_id
_entity_poly.type
_entity_poly.pdbx_seq_one_letter_code
_entity_poly.pdbx_strand_id
1 'polypeptide(L)'
;MAIVTPGRRPGERIATSKVLGKKFGRAKRNGYAGLMLTSLVDMFMIIVIFLLQNFSATGEVLYMSKDIKLPDAAHGVQLERAPVISVSADAVTFEGRQVAATDELAKGDVLNVPELEDALRDERRRYELVHADDPDHPFRGLVNVQADKKIPFRIIKRVMFACNQSGFGNINFAALTKGPGDGKTITAANN
;
A
#
# COMPACT_ATOMS: atom_id res chain seq x y z
N MET A 1 78.94 21.22 25.09
CA MET A 1 77.48 21.24 25.23
C MET A 1 77.07 19.89 25.79
N ALA A 2 76.57 19.83 27.03
CA ALA A 2 76.11 18.60 27.64
C ALA A 2 74.68 18.28 27.13
N ILE A 3 74.54 17.15 26.44
CA ILE A 3 73.24 16.69 25.99
C ILE A 3 72.49 16.14 27.22
N VAL A 4 71.55 16.86 27.71
CA VAL A 4 70.65 16.41 28.79
C VAL A 4 69.70 15.39 28.25
N THR A 5 69.90 14.13 28.57
CA THR A 5 68.96 13.03 28.25
C THR A 5 67.64 13.31 29.01
N PRO A 6 66.50 13.33 28.34
CA PRO A 6 65.23 13.53 29.00
C PRO A 6 64.97 12.45 30.04
N GLY A 7 64.59 12.84 31.25
CA GLY A 7 64.27 11.92 32.35
C GLY A 7 63.09 11.00 32.00
N ARG A 8 63.04 9.84 32.69
CA ARG A 8 61.94 8.89 32.52
C ARG A 8 60.58 9.50 32.75
N ARG A 9 59.66 9.24 31.89
CA ARG A 9 58.29 9.74 31.99
C ARG A 9 57.61 9.24 33.27
N PRO A 10 56.88 10.07 34.01
CA PRO A 10 56.11 9.66 35.17
C PRO A 10 55.10 8.59 34.73
N GLY A 11 55.06 7.45 35.43
CA GLY A 11 54.19 6.33 35.08
C GLY A 11 54.89 5.11 34.45
N GLU A 12 56.13 5.25 33.95
CA GLU A 12 56.88 4.14 33.34
C GLU A 12 57.17 3.01 34.34
N ARG A 13 57.35 3.34 35.62
CA ARG A 13 57.53 2.38 36.71
C ARG A 13 56.26 1.53 36.98
N ILE A 14 55.09 2.08 36.73
CA ILE A 14 53.80 1.40 36.93
C ILE A 14 53.59 0.43 35.79
N ALA A 15 53.96 0.80 34.58
CA ALA A 15 53.85 -0.08 33.40
C ALA A 15 54.78 -1.27 33.46
N THR A 16 55.94 -1.14 34.12
CA THR A 16 56.92 -2.22 34.29
C THR A 16 56.76 -3.02 35.59
N SER A 17 55.86 -2.64 36.47
CA SER A 17 55.58 -3.38 37.72
C SER A 17 54.93 -4.71 37.44
N LYS A 18 55.53 -5.81 37.96
CA LYS A 18 55.01 -7.22 37.80
C LYS A 18 53.60 -7.41 38.36
N VAL A 19 53.19 -6.56 39.30
CA VAL A 19 51.89 -6.70 39.96
C VAL A 19 50.81 -5.82 39.35
N LEU A 20 51.14 -4.55 39.08
CA LEU A 20 50.20 -3.58 38.50
C LEU A 20 50.21 -3.59 36.98
N GLY A 21 51.36 -3.81 36.35
CA GLY A 21 51.45 -3.89 34.89
C GLY A 21 50.64 -5.03 34.28
N LYS A 22 50.41 -6.14 35.03
CA LYS A 22 49.49 -7.20 34.58
C LYS A 22 48.02 -6.82 34.66
N LYS A 23 47.64 -5.94 35.61
CA LYS A 23 46.23 -5.46 35.71
C LYS A 23 45.92 -4.31 34.75
N PHE A 24 46.93 -3.50 34.42
CA PHE A 24 46.79 -2.38 33.46
C PHE A 24 47.43 -2.71 32.11
N GLY A 25 48.07 -3.87 31.98
CA GLY A 25 48.59 -4.41 30.73
C GLY A 25 47.43 -4.67 29.81
N ARG A 26 47.21 -3.72 28.93
CA ARG A 26 46.55 -3.87 27.66
C ARG A 26 45.34 -4.82 27.73
N ALA A 27 44.23 -4.33 28.25
CA ALA A 27 42.99 -4.76 27.69
C ALA A 27 43.12 -4.45 26.19
N LYS A 28 43.52 -5.46 25.40
CA LYS A 28 43.34 -5.46 23.95
C LYS A 28 41.84 -5.16 23.79
N ARG A 29 41.52 -3.91 23.57
CA ARG A 29 40.22 -3.54 23.02
C ARG A 29 40.23 -4.19 21.63
N ASN A 30 39.86 -5.47 21.60
CA ASN A 30 39.33 -6.06 20.40
C ASN A 30 38.05 -5.25 20.12
N GLY A 31 38.24 -4.07 19.56
CA GLY A 31 37.19 -3.18 19.11
C GLY A 31 36.53 -3.66 17.82
N TYR A 32 36.76 -4.89 17.47
CA TYR A 32 35.88 -5.66 16.62
C TYR A 32 34.83 -6.26 17.53
N ALA A 33 33.84 -5.47 17.92
CA ALA A 33 32.54 -6.05 18.05
C ALA A 33 32.33 -6.72 16.69
N GLY A 34 32.52 -8.00 16.58
CA GLY A 34 32.16 -8.77 15.43
C GLY A 34 30.66 -8.53 15.30
N LEU A 35 30.30 -7.50 14.49
CA LEU A 35 28.94 -7.36 14.01
C LEU A 35 28.60 -8.75 13.53
N MET A 36 27.68 -9.42 14.19
CA MET A 36 27.17 -10.72 13.77
C MET A 36 26.42 -10.49 12.45
N LEU A 37 27.21 -10.28 11.38
CA LEU A 37 26.69 -10.08 10.02
C LEU A 37 25.73 -11.18 9.64
N THR A 38 25.99 -12.40 10.10
CA THR A 38 25.12 -13.55 9.91
C THR A 38 23.75 -13.34 10.52
N SER A 39 23.68 -12.86 11.76
CA SER A 39 22.41 -12.57 12.44
C SER A 39 21.66 -11.39 11.79
N LEU A 40 22.39 -10.37 11.32
CA LEU A 40 21.81 -9.22 10.63
C LEU A 40 21.25 -9.64 9.26
N VAL A 41 21.97 -10.48 8.52
CA VAL A 41 21.51 -11.03 7.23
C VAL A 41 20.28 -11.91 7.43
N ASP A 42 20.24 -12.72 8.49
CA ASP A 42 19.09 -13.58 8.79
C ASP A 42 17.83 -12.74 9.07
N MET A 43 17.95 -11.71 9.94
CA MET A 43 16.87 -10.76 10.18
C MET A 43 16.42 -10.05 8.88
N PHE A 44 17.36 -9.67 8.04
CA PHE A 44 17.06 -9.06 6.75
C PHE A 44 16.29 -10.03 5.82
N MET A 45 16.73 -11.28 5.76
CA MET A 45 16.07 -12.33 4.95
C MET A 45 14.64 -12.59 5.45
N ILE A 46 14.41 -12.63 6.77
CA ILE A 46 13.05 -12.79 7.33
C ILE A 46 12.17 -11.62 6.93
N ILE A 47 12.69 -10.38 7.02
CA ILE A 47 11.93 -9.18 6.62
C ILE A 47 11.60 -9.22 5.12
N VAL A 48 12.57 -9.60 4.26
CA VAL A 48 12.36 -9.71 2.81
C VAL A 48 11.30 -10.77 2.50
N ILE A 49 11.38 -11.96 3.10
CA ILE A 49 10.38 -13.03 2.91
C ILE A 49 9.00 -12.55 3.40
N PHE A 50 8.94 -11.90 4.55
CA PHE A 50 7.70 -11.34 5.08
C PHE A 50 7.10 -10.30 4.13
N LEU A 51 7.93 -9.39 3.60
CA LEU A 51 7.48 -8.41 2.61
C LEU A 51 7.02 -9.09 1.31
N LEU A 52 7.74 -10.10 0.83
CA LEU A 52 7.34 -10.86 -0.36
C LEU A 52 6.03 -11.63 -0.16
N GLN A 53 5.79 -12.21 1.01
CA GLN A 53 4.53 -12.89 1.33
C GLN A 53 3.36 -11.92 1.44
N ASN A 54 3.60 -10.71 1.98
CA ASN A 54 2.56 -9.68 2.09
C ASN A 54 2.41 -8.85 0.82
N PHE A 55 3.43 -8.85 -0.03
CA PHE A 55 3.35 -8.22 -1.34
C PHE A 55 2.64 -9.21 -2.27
N SER A 56 1.32 -9.04 -2.38
CA SER A 56 0.57 -9.79 -3.37
C SER A 56 1.17 -9.52 -4.74
N ALA A 57 1.57 -10.57 -5.44
CA ALA A 57 2.23 -10.49 -6.74
C ALA A 57 1.38 -9.76 -7.81
N THR A 58 0.17 -9.41 -7.48
CA THR A 58 -0.81 -8.71 -8.33
C THR A 58 -0.79 -7.18 -8.12
N GLY A 59 0.04 -6.63 -7.22
CA GLY A 59 0.20 -5.16 -7.07
C GLY A 59 -1.05 -4.37 -6.69
N GLU A 60 -2.18 -5.00 -6.60
CA GLU A 60 -3.48 -4.38 -6.32
C GLU A 60 -3.93 -4.72 -4.91
N VAL A 61 -3.51 -3.88 -3.97
CA VAL A 61 -4.25 -3.75 -2.73
C VAL A 61 -5.54 -2.99 -3.08
N LEU A 62 -6.51 -3.69 -3.64
CA LEU A 62 -7.89 -3.22 -3.60
C LEU A 62 -8.22 -3.04 -2.12
N TYR A 63 -8.43 -1.81 -1.70
CA TYR A 63 -8.95 -1.51 -0.39
C TYR A 63 -10.34 -2.15 -0.27
N MET A 64 -10.35 -3.43 0.11
CA MET A 64 -11.60 -4.09 0.45
C MET A 64 -12.04 -3.55 1.80
N SER A 65 -13.05 -2.72 1.78
CA SER A 65 -13.80 -2.43 2.99
C SER A 65 -14.29 -3.76 3.56
N LYS A 66 -13.98 -4.03 4.84
CA LYS A 66 -14.27 -5.33 5.51
C LYS A 66 -15.75 -5.73 5.44
N ASP A 67 -16.62 -4.79 5.11
CA ASP A 67 -18.06 -4.93 5.14
C ASP A 67 -18.69 -5.28 3.78
N ILE A 68 -17.89 -5.41 2.72
CA ILE A 68 -18.39 -5.68 1.37
C ILE A 68 -18.17 -7.15 1.03
N LYS A 69 -19.28 -7.86 0.75
CA LYS A 69 -19.28 -9.22 0.21
C LYS A 69 -19.51 -9.13 -1.29
N LEU A 70 -18.45 -9.27 -2.06
CA LEU A 70 -18.51 -9.24 -3.52
C LEU A 70 -19.36 -10.40 -4.07
N PRO A 71 -20.06 -10.18 -5.20
CA PRO A 71 -20.76 -11.23 -5.90
C PRO A 71 -19.80 -12.26 -6.51
N ASP A 72 -20.24 -13.50 -6.62
CA ASP A 72 -19.50 -14.55 -7.31
C ASP A 72 -19.75 -14.45 -8.82
N ALA A 73 -18.67 -14.46 -9.63
CA ALA A 73 -18.74 -14.47 -11.09
C ALA A 73 -18.19 -15.79 -11.65
N ALA A 74 -18.77 -16.27 -12.74
CA ALA A 74 -18.30 -17.48 -13.41
C ALA A 74 -17.04 -17.22 -14.25
N HIS A 75 -16.94 -16.03 -14.82
CA HIS A 75 -15.83 -15.59 -15.66
C HIS A 75 -15.45 -14.16 -15.25
N GLY A 76 -14.17 -13.85 -15.30
CA GLY A 76 -13.69 -12.51 -15.00
C GLY A 76 -12.31 -12.29 -15.60
N VAL A 77 -12.01 -11.05 -15.88
CA VAL A 77 -10.72 -10.59 -16.38
C VAL A 77 -9.97 -9.91 -15.21
N GLN A 78 -8.66 -9.96 -15.22
CA GLN A 78 -7.86 -9.27 -14.22
C GLN A 78 -8.21 -7.77 -14.19
N LEU A 79 -8.45 -7.24 -12.99
CA LEU A 79 -8.74 -5.82 -12.81
C LEU A 79 -7.52 -4.98 -13.18
N GLU A 80 -7.74 -3.96 -14.01
CA GLU A 80 -6.73 -2.91 -14.24
C GLU A 80 -6.71 -1.93 -13.06
N ARG A 81 -5.57 -1.32 -12.84
CA ARG A 81 -5.41 -0.30 -11.79
C ARG A 81 -6.23 0.93 -12.16
N ALA A 82 -7.23 1.24 -11.34
CA ALA A 82 -8.14 2.37 -11.53
C ALA A 82 -8.70 2.82 -10.18
N PRO A 83 -9.21 4.05 -10.08
CA PRO A 83 -9.90 4.52 -8.88
C PRO A 83 -11.02 3.58 -8.47
N VAL A 84 -11.23 3.42 -7.16
CA VAL A 84 -12.16 2.44 -6.60
C VAL A 84 -13.36 3.13 -5.95
N ILE A 85 -14.55 2.75 -6.39
CA ILE A 85 -15.82 3.10 -5.73
C ILE A 85 -16.32 1.87 -5.00
N SER A 86 -16.54 1.98 -3.69
CA SER A 86 -17.07 0.89 -2.90
C SER A 86 -18.48 1.22 -2.42
N VAL A 87 -19.43 0.34 -2.70
CA VAL A 87 -20.84 0.47 -2.34
C VAL A 87 -21.19 -0.58 -1.28
N SER A 88 -21.30 -0.12 -0.04
CA SER A 88 -21.74 -0.94 1.10
C SER A 88 -23.20 -0.70 1.45
N ALA A 89 -23.73 -1.46 2.42
CA ALA A 89 -25.09 -1.26 2.91
C ALA A 89 -25.31 0.13 3.52
N ASP A 90 -24.28 0.71 4.12
CA ASP A 90 -24.38 1.95 4.90
C ASP A 90 -23.93 3.19 4.10
N ALA A 91 -22.89 3.02 3.26
CA ALA A 91 -22.27 4.15 2.59
C ALA A 91 -21.69 3.80 1.21
N VAL A 92 -21.61 4.81 0.36
CA VAL A 92 -20.82 4.83 -0.86
C VAL A 92 -19.51 5.56 -0.56
N THR A 93 -18.40 4.90 -0.83
CA THR A 93 -17.07 5.46 -0.61
C THR A 93 -16.29 5.52 -1.93
N PHE A 94 -15.52 6.58 -2.10
CA PHE A 94 -14.58 6.76 -3.20
C PHE A 94 -13.15 6.82 -2.63
N GLU A 95 -12.28 5.93 -3.07
CA GLU A 95 -10.91 5.80 -2.55
C GLU A 95 -10.86 5.75 -0.99
N GLY A 96 -11.81 5.04 -0.36
CA GLY A 96 -11.93 4.92 1.09
C GLY A 96 -12.55 6.13 1.80
N ARG A 97 -12.83 7.22 1.09
CA ARG A 97 -13.54 8.39 1.63
C ARG A 97 -15.03 8.26 1.39
N GLN A 98 -15.85 8.40 2.43
CA GLN A 98 -17.29 8.41 2.28
C GLN A 98 -17.75 9.63 1.49
N VAL A 99 -18.55 9.39 0.45
CA VAL A 99 -19.10 10.43 -0.44
C VAL A 99 -20.62 10.51 -0.38
N ALA A 100 -21.31 9.43 0.00
CA ALA A 100 -22.76 9.46 0.16
C ALA A 100 -23.24 8.36 1.12
N ALA A 101 -24.37 8.55 1.76
CA ALA A 101 -25.05 7.51 2.51
C ALA A 101 -25.94 6.68 1.57
N THR A 102 -25.86 5.36 1.69
CA THR A 102 -26.63 4.44 0.83
C THR A 102 -28.14 4.60 1.02
N ASP A 103 -28.59 4.91 2.23
CA ASP A 103 -29.99 5.15 2.56
C ASP A 103 -30.57 6.38 1.86
N GLU A 104 -29.79 7.45 1.70
CA GLU A 104 -30.19 8.66 0.99
C GLU A 104 -30.35 8.37 -0.51
N LEU A 105 -29.42 7.58 -1.05
CA LEU A 105 -29.50 7.12 -2.43
C LEU A 105 -30.69 6.16 -2.64
N ALA A 106 -31.09 5.39 -1.65
CA ALA A 106 -32.25 4.51 -1.77
C ALA A 106 -33.58 5.27 -1.82
N LYS A 107 -33.71 6.35 -1.05
CA LYS A 107 -34.95 7.14 -0.90
C LYS A 107 -35.14 8.21 -1.96
N GLY A 108 -34.06 8.76 -2.49
CA GLY A 108 -34.11 9.83 -3.48
C GLY A 108 -34.68 9.36 -4.81
N ASP A 109 -35.36 10.25 -5.52
CA ASP A 109 -35.92 10.00 -6.87
C ASP A 109 -34.96 10.46 -7.97
N VAL A 110 -34.01 11.32 -7.61
CA VAL A 110 -33.02 11.89 -8.52
C VAL A 110 -31.87 10.94 -8.76
N LEU A 111 -31.48 10.72 -10.01
CA LEU A 111 -30.36 9.85 -10.40
C LEU A 111 -28.99 10.44 -10.05
N ASN A 112 -28.93 11.74 -9.80
CA ASN A 112 -27.69 12.46 -9.60
C ASN A 112 -27.14 12.26 -8.18
N VAL A 113 -25.80 12.13 -8.07
CA VAL A 113 -25.06 12.03 -6.81
C VAL A 113 -23.94 13.08 -6.85
N PRO A 114 -24.25 14.34 -6.52
CA PRO A 114 -23.34 15.46 -6.75
C PRO A 114 -21.99 15.29 -6.04
N GLU A 115 -21.99 14.79 -4.83
CA GLU A 115 -20.77 14.60 -4.04
C GLU A 115 -19.82 13.55 -4.67
N LEU A 116 -20.36 12.50 -5.26
CA LEU A 116 -19.59 11.51 -6.00
C LEU A 116 -19.08 12.08 -7.33
N GLU A 117 -19.93 12.84 -8.04
CA GLU A 117 -19.53 13.47 -9.30
C GLU A 117 -18.39 14.47 -9.10
N ASP A 118 -18.45 15.28 -8.05
CA ASP A 118 -17.41 16.26 -7.74
C ASP A 118 -16.09 15.55 -7.38
N ALA A 119 -16.15 14.48 -6.57
CA ALA A 119 -14.99 13.69 -6.23
C ALA A 119 -14.34 13.04 -7.46
N LEU A 120 -15.14 12.53 -8.39
CA LEU A 120 -14.66 11.95 -9.65
C LEU A 120 -14.07 13.01 -10.59
N ARG A 121 -14.69 14.19 -10.70
CA ARG A 121 -14.16 15.30 -11.52
C ARG A 121 -12.82 15.79 -10.97
N ASP A 122 -12.66 15.85 -9.64
CA ASP A 122 -11.41 16.24 -9.01
C ASP A 122 -10.31 15.20 -9.28
N GLU A 123 -10.65 13.90 -9.23
CA GLU A 123 -9.70 12.82 -9.55
C GLU A 123 -9.27 12.86 -11.02
N ARG A 124 -10.21 13.05 -11.93
CA ARG A 124 -9.91 13.25 -13.36
C ARG A 124 -8.98 14.43 -13.57
N ARG A 125 -9.28 15.59 -12.97
CA ARG A 125 -8.43 16.80 -13.06
C ARG A 125 -7.03 16.53 -12.53
N ARG A 126 -6.91 15.81 -11.41
CA ARG A 126 -5.63 15.43 -10.83
C ARG A 126 -4.85 14.53 -11.78
N TYR A 127 -5.49 13.53 -12.37
CA TYR A 127 -4.87 12.64 -13.35
C TYR A 127 -4.36 13.43 -14.58
N GLU A 128 -5.19 14.30 -15.14
CA GLU A 128 -4.84 15.14 -16.30
C GLU A 128 -3.67 16.09 -15.99
N LEU A 129 -3.61 16.65 -14.77
CA LEU A 129 -2.47 17.49 -14.35
C LEU A 129 -1.17 16.70 -14.18
N VAL A 130 -1.23 15.50 -13.63
CA VAL A 130 -0.04 14.66 -13.43
C VAL A 130 0.51 14.13 -14.74
N HIS A 131 -0.34 13.84 -15.72
CA HIS A 131 0.03 13.26 -17.00
C HIS A 131 -0.08 14.27 -18.17
N ALA A 132 -0.06 15.58 -17.87
CA ALA A 132 -0.20 16.62 -18.89
C ALA A 132 0.88 16.56 -19.98
N ASP A 133 2.10 16.12 -19.61
CA ASP A 133 3.27 16.03 -20.51
C ASP A 133 3.52 14.60 -21.03
N ASP A 134 2.64 13.63 -20.68
CA ASP A 134 2.84 12.22 -21.04
C ASP A 134 1.77 11.74 -22.04
N PRO A 135 2.06 11.72 -23.34
CA PRO A 135 1.12 11.27 -24.37
C PRO A 135 0.86 9.75 -24.33
N ASP A 136 1.72 8.97 -23.67
CA ASP A 136 1.59 7.51 -23.61
C ASP A 136 0.54 7.05 -22.58
N HIS A 137 0.13 7.94 -21.66
CA HIS A 137 -0.86 7.64 -20.61
C HIS A 137 -2.09 8.56 -20.70
N PRO A 138 -2.91 8.49 -21.77
CA PRO A 138 -4.11 9.28 -21.89
C PRO A 138 -5.14 8.85 -20.84
N PHE A 139 -5.99 9.77 -20.40
CA PHE A 139 -7.10 9.46 -19.50
C PHE A 139 -8.08 8.50 -20.17
N ARG A 140 -8.19 7.27 -19.64
CA ARG A 140 -9.01 6.21 -20.21
C ARG A 140 -10.44 6.15 -19.64
N GLY A 141 -10.72 6.95 -18.64
CA GLY A 141 -12.03 6.97 -17.97
C GLY A 141 -12.39 5.65 -17.28
N LEU A 142 -11.39 4.93 -16.78
CA LEU A 142 -11.56 3.64 -16.12
C LEU A 142 -11.85 3.84 -14.63
N VAL A 143 -12.81 3.08 -14.08
CA VAL A 143 -13.14 3.05 -12.66
C VAL A 143 -13.56 1.63 -12.24
N ASN A 144 -13.11 1.21 -11.06
CA ASN A 144 -13.45 -0.08 -10.48
C ASN A 144 -14.57 0.10 -9.45
N VAL A 145 -15.68 -0.57 -9.63
CA VAL A 145 -16.84 -0.51 -8.71
C VAL A 145 -16.92 -1.83 -7.93
N GLN A 146 -16.85 -1.73 -6.61
CA GLN A 146 -17.06 -2.82 -5.68
C GLN A 146 -18.43 -2.65 -5.03
N ALA A 147 -19.33 -3.58 -5.24
CA ALA A 147 -20.66 -3.52 -4.65
C ALA A 147 -20.94 -4.79 -3.83
N ASP A 148 -21.55 -4.63 -2.65
CA ASP A 148 -22.05 -5.78 -1.91
C ASP A 148 -23.19 -6.44 -2.69
N LYS A 149 -23.20 -7.77 -2.72
CA LYS A 149 -24.20 -8.58 -3.43
C LYS A 149 -25.65 -8.32 -3.02
N LYS A 150 -25.86 -7.71 -1.86
CA LYS A 150 -27.19 -7.38 -1.33
C LYS A 150 -27.70 -6.01 -1.76
N ILE A 151 -26.84 -5.19 -2.39
CA ILE A 151 -27.20 -3.83 -2.79
C ILE A 151 -28.19 -3.89 -3.95
N PRO A 152 -29.32 -3.14 -3.87
CA PRO A 152 -30.28 -3.02 -4.96
C PRO A 152 -29.61 -2.41 -6.20
N PHE A 153 -29.89 -2.97 -7.38
CA PHE A 153 -29.34 -2.50 -8.65
C PHE A 153 -29.66 -1.00 -8.92
N ARG A 154 -30.76 -0.50 -8.36
CA ARG A 154 -31.12 0.93 -8.45
C ARG A 154 -30.00 1.85 -7.93
N ILE A 155 -29.31 1.48 -6.85
CA ILE A 155 -28.20 2.26 -6.30
C ILE A 155 -27.00 2.17 -7.23
N ILE A 156 -26.67 0.98 -7.70
CA ILE A 156 -25.57 0.75 -8.65
C ILE A 156 -25.78 1.59 -9.91
N LYS A 157 -27.01 1.63 -10.43
CA LYS A 157 -27.37 2.45 -11.59
C LYS A 157 -27.09 3.93 -11.37
N ARG A 158 -27.30 4.47 -10.17
CA ARG A 158 -27.00 5.88 -9.83
C ARG A 158 -25.49 6.12 -9.80
N VAL A 159 -24.74 5.19 -9.22
CA VAL A 159 -23.26 5.27 -9.21
C VAL A 159 -22.74 5.26 -10.64
N MET A 160 -23.23 4.36 -11.50
CA MET A 160 -22.87 4.32 -12.92
C MET A 160 -23.21 5.61 -13.65
N PHE A 161 -24.36 6.20 -13.34
CA PHE A 161 -24.77 7.48 -13.94
C PHE A 161 -23.80 8.60 -13.55
N ALA A 162 -23.45 8.71 -12.26
CA ALA A 162 -22.46 9.67 -11.76
C ALA A 162 -21.08 9.48 -12.40
N CYS A 163 -20.64 8.24 -12.58
CA CYS A 163 -19.39 7.93 -13.28
C CYS A 163 -19.40 8.44 -14.73
N ASN A 164 -20.46 8.14 -15.48
CA ASN A 164 -20.60 8.60 -16.86
C ASN A 164 -20.63 10.13 -16.98
N GLN A 165 -21.34 10.82 -16.09
CA GLN A 165 -21.41 12.29 -16.06
C GLN A 165 -20.05 12.94 -15.76
N SER A 166 -19.19 12.24 -15.04
CA SER A 166 -17.84 12.70 -14.68
C SER A 166 -16.77 12.30 -15.72
N GLY A 167 -17.16 11.58 -16.78
CA GLY A 167 -16.26 11.14 -17.86
C GLY A 167 -15.60 9.78 -17.62
N PHE A 168 -16.04 9.01 -16.62
CA PHE A 168 -15.60 7.64 -16.39
C PHE A 168 -16.58 6.68 -17.08
N GLY A 169 -16.33 6.45 -18.38
CA GLY A 169 -17.18 5.58 -19.21
C GLY A 169 -16.84 4.09 -19.14
N ASN A 170 -15.61 3.75 -18.69
CA ASN A 170 -15.16 2.37 -18.59
C ASN A 170 -15.31 1.88 -17.14
N ILE A 171 -16.43 1.24 -16.84
CA ILE A 171 -16.77 0.80 -15.49
C ILE A 171 -16.54 -0.70 -15.37
N ASN A 172 -15.62 -1.12 -14.51
CA ASN A 172 -15.37 -2.50 -14.16
C ASN A 172 -16.04 -2.85 -12.84
N PHE A 173 -16.80 -3.95 -12.80
CA PHE A 173 -17.36 -4.45 -11.56
C PHE A 173 -16.45 -5.51 -10.96
N ALA A 174 -15.99 -5.29 -9.73
CA ALA A 174 -15.23 -6.28 -9.00
C ALA A 174 -16.12 -7.44 -8.56
N ALA A 175 -15.72 -8.66 -8.89
CA ALA A 175 -16.40 -9.88 -8.52
C ALA A 175 -15.39 -10.94 -8.07
N LEU A 176 -15.86 -11.92 -7.30
CA LEU A 176 -15.05 -13.06 -6.88
C LEU A 176 -15.17 -14.18 -7.92
N THR A 177 -14.08 -14.56 -8.54
CA THR A 177 -14.00 -15.69 -9.46
C THR A 177 -13.28 -16.86 -8.78
N LYS A 178 -13.76 -18.07 -9.02
CA LYS A 178 -13.10 -19.29 -8.56
C LYS A 178 -11.88 -19.55 -9.45
N GLY A 179 -10.70 -19.27 -8.93
CA GLY A 179 -9.43 -19.50 -9.62
C GLY A 179 -9.11 -21.02 -9.72
N PRO A 180 -8.19 -21.42 -10.61
CA PRO A 180 -7.81 -22.81 -10.81
C PRO A 180 -7.13 -23.50 -9.63
N GLY A 181 -7.00 -22.83 -8.48
CA GLY A 181 -6.34 -23.30 -7.26
C GLY A 181 -7.14 -23.05 -6.00
N ASP A 182 -8.42 -23.36 -5.94
CA ASP A 182 -9.30 -23.27 -4.75
C ASP A 182 -9.32 -21.90 -4.01
N GLY A 183 -8.59 -20.91 -4.50
CA GLY A 183 -8.57 -19.54 -4.02
C GLY A 183 -9.54 -18.64 -4.80
N LYS A 184 -10.39 -17.89 -4.10
CA LYS A 184 -11.22 -16.86 -4.72
C LYS A 184 -10.33 -15.68 -5.14
N THR A 185 -10.31 -15.35 -6.41
CA THR A 185 -9.59 -14.20 -6.97
C THR A 185 -10.58 -13.09 -7.31
N ILE A 186 -10.21 -11.85 -7.06
CA ILE A 186 -11.01 -10.68 -7.43
C ILE A 186 -10.76 -10.38 -8.90
N THR A 187 -11.82 -10.32 -9.67
CA THR A 187 -11.76 -10.07 -11.12
C THR A 187 -12.80 -9.03 -11.52
N ALA A 188 -12.61 -8.41 -12.68
CA ALA A 188 -13.66 -7.61 -13.31
C ALA A 188 -14.70 -8.55 -13.93
N ALA A 189 -15.96 -8.36 -13.62
CA ALA A 189 -17.03 -8.95 -14.37
C ALA A 189 -17.15 -8.19 -15.71
N ASN A 190 -16.82 -8.88 -16.80
CA ASN A 190 -16.98 -8.32 -18.13
C ASN A 190 -18.44 -8.50 -18.56
N ASN A 191 -19.03 -7.42 -19.02
CA ASN A 191 -20.40 -7.41 -19.56
C ASN A 191 -20.35 -7.58 -21.08
#